data_f17dd07c637604b70de45bf44d0a2789
#
_entry.id   f17dd07c637604b70de45bf44d0a2789
#
_cell.length_a   1.000
_cell.length_b   1.000
_cell.length_c   1.000
_cell.angle_alpha   90.00
_cell.angle_beta   90.00
_cell.angle_gamma   90.00
#
_symmetry.space_group_name_H-M   'P 1'
#
loop_
_entity.id
_entity.type
_entity.pdbx_description
1 polymer ?
#
loop_
_entity_poly.entity_id
_entity_poly.type
_entity_poly.pdbx_seq_one_letter_code
_entity_poly.pdbx_strand_id
1 'polypeptide(L)'
;MSSPIRSRDRDAVIQSLRAGVVPRAGQHLIQVGRAREVQTLVSDIDRLADGGSSFRLMVGEYGAGKTFFLNLVRAIAMERKLVVASADLNPDRRLHASGGQARSLYAELMRNLATRTKPDGGALPGVVEKFISTAVAESKSQGVSTEQVIRAKLEQLSELVNGYDFADVIAAYWRGFEQGNEQLKSDAIRWLRGEFATRTDARAALGVRTIVDDASVYDQLKLMGRFVRLAGYSGLLVCLDELVNLYKLANAQA
;
A
#
# COMPACT_ATOMS: atom_id res chain seq x y z
N MET A 1 27.16 21.10 1.65
CA MET A 1 28.05 20.29 0.79
C MET A 1 27.31 18.99 0.47
N SER A 2 26.96 18.73 -0.79
CA SER A 2 26.27 17.48 -1.18
C SER A 2 27.27 16.32 -1.07
N SER A 3 26.83 15.24 -0.40
CA SER A 3 27.63 13.99 -0.33
C SER A 3 27.95 13.51 -1.75
N PRO A 4 29.15 12.96 -1.99
CA PRO A 4 29.53 12.48 -3.32
C PRO A 4 28.58 11.37 -3.78
N ILE A 5 28.13 11.49 -5.04
CA ILE A 5 27.22 10.51 -5.67
C ILE A 5 27.97 9.17 -5.77
N ARG A 6 27.35 8.09 -5.28
CA ARG A 6 27.92 6.76 -5.41
C ARG A 6 27.98 6.36 -6.89
N SER A 7 29.12 5.82 -7.33
CA SER A 7 29.33 5.41 -8.74
C SER A 7 28.22 4.47 -9.22
N ARG A 8 27.77 3.54 -8.38
CA ARG A 8 26.67 2.60 -8.69
C ARG A 8 25.37 3.31 -9.02
N ASP A 9 25.01 4.34 -8.26
CA ASP A 9 23.74 5.09 -8.45
C ASP A 9 23.80 5.91 -9.74
N ARG A 10 24.96 6.54 -10.01
CA ARG A 10 25.21 7.27 -11.24
C ARG A 10 25.10 6.36 -12.47
N ASP A 11 25.76 5.20 -12.42
CA ASP A 11 25.81 4.27 -13.54
C ASP A 11 24.43 3.65 -13.81
N ALA A 12 23.66 3.32 -12.75
CA ALA A 12 22.27 2.86 -12.88
C ALA A 12 21.36 3.90 -13.54
N VAL A 13 21.49 5.18 -13.16
CA VAL A 13 20.74 6.29 -13.78
C VAL A 13 21.10 6.41 -15.27
N ILE A 14 22.42 6.43 -15.62
CA ILE A 14 22.86 6.57 -17.00
C ILE A 14 22.37 5.40 -17.87
N GLN A 15 22.44 4.17 -17.37
CA GLN A 15 21.96 2.99 -18.11
C GLN A 15 20.44 3.03 -18.33
N SER A 16 19.67 3.42 -17.32
CA SER A 16 18.21 3.57 -17.46
C SER A 16 17.84 4.61 -18.51
N LEU A 17 18.50 5.78 -18.49
CA LEU A 17 18.29 6.84 -19.48
C LEU A 17 18.68 6.39 -20.90
N ARG A 18 19.77 5.66 -21.06
CA ARG A 18 20.18 5.09 -22.35
C ARG A 18 19.17 4.08 -22.89
N ALA A 19 18.52 3.33 -21.99
CA ALA A 19 17.46 2.38 -22.33
C ALA A 19 16.07 3.06 -22.56
N GLY A 20 15.96 4.38 -22.41
CA GLY A 20 14.72 5.11 -22.55
C GLY A 20 13.69 4.83 -21.44
N VAL A 21 14.13 4.35 -20.28
CA VAL A 21 13.28 4.02 -19.15
C VAL A 21 13.54 4.96 -17.96
N VAL A 22 12.52 5.14 -17.13
CA VAL A 22 12.63 5.94 -15.90
C VAL A 22 13.52 5.20 -14.90
N PRO A 23 14.61 5.81 -14.38
CA PRO A 23 15.46 5.20 -13.36
C PRO A 23 14.64 4.87 -12.10
N ARG A 24 14.82 3.67 -11.54
CA ARG A 24 14.18 3.26 -10.29
C ARG A 24 14.84 3.86 -9.05
N ALA A 25 16.14 4.16 -9.14
CA ALA A 25 16.92 4.78 -8.08
C ALA A 25 17.66 6.00 -8.61
N GLY A 26 18.06 6.92 -7.71
CA GLY A 26 18.84 8.10 -8.09
C GLY A 26 18.05 9.18 -8.84
N GLN A 27 16.73 9.14 -8.84
CA GLN A 27 15.89 10.11 -9.53
C GLN A 27 16.15 11.55 -9.08
N HIS A 28 16.44 11.74 -7.78
CA HIS A 28 16.80 13.05 -7.22
C HIS A 28 18.08 13.65 -7.83
N LEU A 29 18.93 12.84 -8.45
CA LEU A 29 20.19 13.29 -9.09
C LEU A 29 19.95 13.93 -10.46
N ILE A 30 18.85 13.60 -11.11
CA ILE A 30 18.51 14.06 -12.47
C ILE A 30 17.27 14.96 -12.49
N GLN A 31 16.66 15.20 -11.32
CA GLN A 31 15.54 16.10 -11.22
C GLN A 31 16.00 17.53 -11.47
N VAL A 32 15.49 18.13 -12.53
CA VAL A 32 15.70 19.56 -12.86
C VAL A 32 14.35 20.25 -12.89
N GLY A 33 14.26 21.42 -12.28
CA GLY A 33 13.02 22.16 -12.13
C GLY A 33 12.09 21.55 -11.08
N ARG A 34 10.81 21.94 -11.07
CA ARG A 34 9.72 21.45 -10.19
C ARG A 34 10.02 21.45 -8.68
N ALA A 35 10.95 22.31 -8.24
CA ALA A 35 11.30 22.37 -6.83
C ALA A 35 10.10 22.75 -5.95
N ARG A 36 9.21 23.62 -6.46
CA ARG A 36 8.00 24.03 -5.75
C ARG A 36 7.00 22.90 -5.62
N GLU A 37 6.80 22.12 -6.69
CA GLU A 37 5.90 20.96 -6.71
C GLU A 37 6.40 19.89 -5.74
N VAL A 38 7.71 19.60 -5.74
CA VAL A 38 8.32 18.66 -4.79
C VAL A 38 8.15 19.17 -3.35
N GLN A 39 8.39 20.42 -3.08
CA GLN A 39 8.21 21.01 -1.75
C GLN A 39 6.76 20.90 -1.27
N THR A 40 5.80 21.17 -2.15
CA THR A 40 4.37 21.00 -1.84
C THR A 40 4.04 19.56 -1.47
N LEU A 41 4.55 18.58 -2.25
CA LEU A 41 4.35 17.17 -1.95
C LEU A 41 5.03 16.71 -0.67
N VAL A 42 6.23 17.23 -0.37
CA VAL A 42 6.89 16.96 0.92
C VAL A 42 6.02 17.46 2.07
N SER A 43 5.44 18.68 1.95
CA SER A 43 4.51 19.20 2.97
C SER A 43 3.25 18.34 3.13
N ASP A 44 2.72 17.79 2.03
CA ASP A 44 1.59 16.84 2.10
C ASP A 44 2.00 15.52 2.78
N ILE A 45 3.17 14.99 2.47
CA ILE A 45 3.72 13.78 3.10
C ILE A 45 3.92 14.01 4.61
N ASP A 46 4.46 15.17 5.01
CA ASP A 46 4.61 15.52 6.42
C ASP A 46 3.24 15.60 7.12
N ARG A 47 2.23 16.20 6.48
CA ARG A 47 0.86 16.22 6.99
C ARG A 47 0.26 14.82 7.14
N LEU A 48 0.52 13.91 6.19
CA LEU A 48 0.11 12.51 6.30
C LEU A 48 0.78 11.82 7.50
N ALA A 49 2.06 12.08 7.72
CA ALA A 49 2.80 11.53 8.87
C ALA A 49 2.20 12.00 10.20
N ASP A 50 1.69 13.23 10.26
CA ASP A 50 1.01 13.81 11.44
C ASP A 50 -0.46 13.35 11.59
N GLY A 51 -0.93 12.44 10.72
CA GLY A 51 -2.29 11.87 10.79
C GLY A 51 -3.34 12.58 9.95
N GLY A 52 -2.95 13.57 9.16
CA GLY A 52 -3.81 14.24 8.19
C GLY A 52 -4.05 13.42 6.93
N SER A 53 -4.73 14.02 5.97
CA SER A 53 -4.96 13.47 4.64
C SER A 53 -4.67 14.50 3.56
N SER A 54 -4.32 14.04 2.38
CA SER A 54 -4.13 14.89 1.20
C SER A 54 -4.54 14.12 -0.06
N PHE A 55 -5.03 14.85 -1.05
CA PHE A 55 -5.30 14.35 -2.39
C PHE A 55 -4.64 15.28 -3.41
N ARG A 56 -3.94 14.69 -4.39
CA ARG A 56 -3.29 15.43 -5.47
C ARG A 56 -3.58 14.80 -6.82
N LEU A 57 -3.97 15.63 -7.76
CA LEU A 57 -4.09 15.27 -9.17
C LEU A 57 -2.93 15.90 -9.93
N MET A 58 -2.14 15.06 -10.62
CA MET A 58 -1.05 15.51 -11.48
C MET A 58 -1.52 15.52 -12.93
N VAL A 59 -1.61 16.70 -13.52
CA VAL A 59 -2.03 16.90 -14.92
C VAL A 59 -0.83 17.38 -15.73
N GLY A 60 -0.70 16.87 -16.96
CA GLY A 60 0.34 17.29 -17.89
C GLY A 60 0.23 16.50 -19.19
N GLU A 61 0.82 17.03 -20.26
CA GLU A 61 0.86 16.41 -21.57
C GLU A 61 1.59 15.05 -21.57
N TYR A 62 1.41 14.28 -22.64
CA TYR A 62 2.20 13.07 -22.84
C TYR A 62 3.70 13.43 -22.89
N GLY A 63 4.54 12.63 -22.24
CA GLY A 63 5.98 12.91 -22.15
C GLY A 63 6.39 13.97 -21.12
N ALA A 64 5.46 14.64 -20.44
CA ALA A 64 5.77 15.66 -19.43
C ALA A 64 6.45 15.14 -18.14
N GLY A 65 6.75 13.82 -18.06
CA GLY A 65 7.45 13.21 -16.94
C GLY A 65 6.57 12.94 -15.72
N LYS A 66 5.26 12.69 -15.89
CA LYS A 66 4.33 12.37 -14.79
C LYS A 66 4.76 11.13 -14.02
N THR A 67 5.05 10.04 -14.72
CA THR A 67 5.50 8.78 -14.12
C THR A 67 6.85 8.94 -13.40
N PHE A 68 7.78 9.72 -13.97
CA PHE A 68 9.04 10.05 -13.28
C PHE A 68 8.78 10.77 -11.95
N PHE A 69 7.91 11.76 -11.97
CA PHE A 69 7.58 12.54 -10.78
C PHE A 69 6.84 11.70 -9.74
N LEU A 70 5.92 10.82 -10.17
CA LEU A 70 5.24 9.88 -9.29
C LEU A 70 6.23 8.94 -8.58
N ASN A 71 7.21 8.42 -9.31
CA ASN A 71 8.26 7.57 -8.74
C ASN A 71 9.16 8.33 -7.74
N LEU A 72 9.45 9.60 -8.02
CA LEU A 72 10.18 10.47 -7.08
C LEU A 72 9.39 10.65 -5.78
N VAL A 73 8.08 10.92 -5.87
CA VAL A 73 7.18 11.06 -4.71
C VAL A 73 7.13 9.76 -3.89
N ARG A 74 7.04 8.60 -4.55
CA ARG A 74 7.10 7.29 -3.91
C ARG A 74 8.41 7.10 -3.11
N ALA A 75 9.54 7.45 -3.71
CA ALA A 75 10.84 7.35 -3.05
C ALA A 75 10.92 8.24 -1.81
N ILE A 76 10.48 9.50 -1.92
CA ILE A 76 10.43 10.45 -0.79
C ILE A 76 9.52 9.94 0.32
N ALA A 77 8.33 9.43 -0.03
CA ALA A 77 7.38 8.89 0.94
C ALA A 77 7.95 7.70 1.72
N MET A 78 8.63 6.78 1.04
CA MET A 78 9.28 5.63 1.69
C MET A 78 10.41 6.06 2.64
N GLU A 79 11.20 7.09 2.29
CA GLU A 79 12.21 7.67 3.19
C GLU A 79 11.56 8.31 4.45
N ARG A 80 10.34 8.82 4.34
CA ARG A 80 9.51 9.35 5.44
C ARG A 80 8.70 8.26 6.17
N LYS A 81 9.07 6.98 5.98
CA LYS A 81 8.44 5.80 6.60
C LYS A 81 6.96 5.61 6.22
N LEU A 82 6.50 6.14 5.09
CA LEU A 82 5.20 5.76 4.57
C LEU A 82 5.28 4.40 3.89
N VAL A 83 4.16 3.69 3.92
CA VAL A 83 3.90 2.56 3.04
C VAL A 83 3.31 3.10 1.75
N VAL A 84 3.76 2.61 0.61
CA VAL A 84 3.30 3.07 -0.70
C VAL A 84 2.59 1.93 -1.42
N ALA A 85 1.35 2.16 -1.85
CA ALA A 85 0.60 1.28 -2.73
C ALA A 85 0.50 1.92 -4.11
N SER A 86 0.81 1.20 -5.19
CA SER A 86 0.78 1.77 -6.53
C SER A 86 0.14 0.83 -7.54
N ALA A 87 -0.63 1.39 -8.47
CA ALA A 87 -1.22 0.67 -9.58
C ALA A 87 -1.45 1.58 -10.79
N ASP A 88 -1.43 0.98 -11.98
CA ASP A 88 -1.84 1.62 -13.23
C ASP A 88 -3.30 1.29 -13.51
N LEU A 89 -4.09 2.31 -13.79
CA LEU A 89 -5.48 2.15 -14.21
C LEU A 89 -5.54 1.60 -15.65
N ASN A 90 -6.46 0.69 -15.87
CA ASN A 90 -6.73 0.12 -17.18
C ASN A 90 -8.21 -0.34 -17.24
N PRO A 91 -8.71 -0.91 -18.36
CA PRO A 91 -10.09 -1.37 -18.44
C PRO A 91 -10.51 -2.38 -17.36
N ASP A 92 -9.57 -3.21 -16.86
CA ASP A 92 -9.80 -4.24 -15.85
C ASP A 92 -9.51 -3.77 -14.42
N ARG A 93 -9.02 -2.54 -14.25
CA ARG A 93 -8.65 -1.92 -12.97
C ARG A 93 -9.17 -0.50 -12.90
N ARG A 94 -10.30 -0.30 -12.26
CA ARG A 94 -11.00 0.99 -12.18
C ARG A 94 -11.25 1.39 -10.74
N LEU A 95 -11.35 2.70 -10.50
CA LEU A 95 -11.66 3.25 -9.18
C LEU A 95 -13.07 2.92 -8.71
N HIS A 96 -14.02 2.89 -9.64
CA HIS A 96 -15.41 2.56 -9.40
C HIS A 96 -15.91 1.64 -10.50
N ALA A 97 -16.45 0.50 -10.12
CA ALA A 97 -16.98 -0.50 -11.06
C ALA A 97 -17.82 -1.54 -10.29
N SER A 98 -18.61 -2.32 -11.03
CA SER A 98 -19.46 -3.38 -10.50
C SER A 98 -19.12 -4.77 -11.02
N GLY A 99 -18.12 -4.90 -11.89
CA GLY A 99 -17.71 -6.15 -12.53
C GLY A 99 -16.39 -6.73 -12.04
N GLY A 100 -15.98 -6.41 -10.80
CA GLY A 100 -14.72 -6.88 -10.22
C GLY A 100 -13.52 -6.00 -10.50
N GLN A 101 -13.67 -4.89 -11.25
CA GLN A 101 -12.56 -4.04 -11.65
C GLN A 101 -12.01 -3.21 -10.48
N ALA A 102 -12.86 -2.74 -9.56
CA ALA A 102 -12.39 -2.02 -8.38
C ALA A 102 -11.65 -2.97 -7.42
N ARG A 103 -12.16 -4.19 -7.24
CA ARG A 103 -11.45 -5.24 -6.49
C ARG A 103 -10.11 -5.60 -7.15
N SER A 104 -10.06 -5.69 -8.49
CA SER A 104 -8.83 -5.94 -9.24
C SER A 104 -7.78 -4.83 -9.02
N LEU A 105 -8.23 -3.56 -8.99
CA LEU A 105 -7.37 -2.42 -8.66
C LEU A 105 -6.84 -2.54 -7.21
N TYR A 106 -7.70 -2.85 -6.25
CA TYR A 106 -7.29 -3.04 -4.86
C TYR A 106 -6.26 -4.17 -4.72
N ALA A 107 -6.51 -5.32 -5.36
CA ALA A 107 -5.59 -6.45 -5.33
C ALA A 107 -4.21 -6.07 -5.88
N GLU A 108 -4.17 -5.30 -6.97
CA GLU A 108 -2.91 -4.79 -7.52
C GLU A 108 -2.20 -3.82 -6.56
N LEU A 109 -2.92 -2.89 -5.95
CA LEU A 109 -2.38 -1.99 -4.94
C LEU A 109 -1.74 -2.77 -3.77
N MET A 110 -2.39 -3.83 -3.31
CA MET A 110 -1.88 -4.64 -2.20
C MET A 110 -0.70 -5.53 -2.60
N ARG A 111 -0.65 -6.02 -3.84
CA ARG A 111 0.52 -6.74 -4.38
C ARG A 111 1.73 -5.82 -4.51
N ASN A 112 1.51 -4.60 -4.98
CA ASN A 112 2.54 -3.59 -5.18
C ASN A 112 2.82 -2.76 -3.92
N LEU A 113 2.30 -3.17 -2.76
CA LEU A 113 2.59 -2.49 -1.50
C LEU A 113 4.10 -2.50 -1.26
N ALA A 114 4.67 -1.33 -1.09
CA ALA A 114 6.10 -1.11 -0.97
C ALA A 114 6.46 -0.38 0.32
N THR A 115 7.64 -0.66 0.83
CA THR A 115 8.26 0.01 1.97
C THR A 115 9.71 0.33 1.63
N ARG A 116 10.38 1.12 2.45
CA ARG A 116 11.81 1.42 2.26
C ARG A 116 12.68 0.16 2.16
N THR A 117 12.37 -0.90 2.92
CA THR A 117 13.11 -2.16 2.89
C THR A 117 12.73 -3.07 1.73
N LYS A 118 11.56 -2.85 1.13
CA LYS A 118 11.05 -3.63 -0.01
C LYS A 118 10.40 -2.67 -1.02
N PRO A 119 11.20 -1.89 -1.77
CA PRO A 119 10.71 -0.81 -2.61
C PRO A 119 10.03 -1.26 -3.90
N ASP A 120 10.30 -2.49 -4.35
CA ASP A 120 9.78 -3.06 -5.59
C ASP A 120 8.38 -3.70 -5.46
N GLY A 121 7.77 -3.63 -4.28
CA GLY A 121 6.45 -4.21 -4.01
C GLY A 121 6.50 -5.50 -3.18
N GLY A 122 5.32 -6.08 -2.93
CA GLY A 122 5.18 -7.32 -2.15
C GLY A 122 5.50 -7.16 -0.66
N ALA A 123 5.44 -5.94 -0.11
CA ALA A 123 5.77 -5.67 1.28
C ALA A 123 4.64 -6.02 2.27
N LEU A 124 3.43 -6.37 1.81
CA LEU A 124 2.29 -6.61 2.69
C LEU A 124 2.56 -7.62 3.82
N PRO A 125 3.16 -8.83 3.56
CA PRO A 125 3.50 -9.74 4.65
C PRO A 125 4.43 -9.12 5.68
N GLY A 126 5.47 -8.41 5.25
CA GLY A 126 6.41 -7.74 6.15
C GLY A 126 5.78 -6.61 6.99
N VAL A 127 4.74 -5.94 6.48
CA VAL A 127 3.96 -4.96 7.25
C VAL A 127 3.17 -5.67 8.36
N VAL A 128 2.53 -6.80 8.04
CA VAL A 128 1.81 -7.63 9.03
C VAL A 128 2.78 -8.17 10.08
N GLU A 129 3.91 -8.73 9.65
CA GLU A 129 4.95 -9.28 10.55
C GLU A 129 5.52 -8.22 11.48
N LYS A 130 5.73 -7.00 10.99
CA LYS A 130 6.20 -5.90 11.83
C LYS A 130 5.18 -5.55 12.92
N PHE A 131 3.88 -5.49 12.58
CA PHE A 131 2.81 -5.30 13.57
C PHE A 131 2.82 -6.41 14.61
N ILE A 132 2.87 -7.67 14.17
CA ILE A 132 2.91 -8.86 15.03
C ILE A 132 4.15 -8.82 15.95
N SER A 133 5.32 -8.53 15.41
CA SER A 133 6.56 -8.45 16.20
C SER A 133 6.48 -7.40 17.32
N THR A 134 5.84 -6.27 17.03
CA THR A 134 5.58 -5.24 18.05
C THR A 134 4.62 -5.76 19.13
N ALA A 135 3.54 -6.43 18.75
CA ALA A 135 2.59 -7.02 19.68
C ALA A 135 3.22 -8.12 20.56
N VAL A 136 4.10 -8.95 20.00
CA VAL A 136 4.88 -9.95 20.76
C VAL A 136 5.80 -9.30 21.79
N ALA A 137 6.48 -8.23 21.41
CA ALA A 137 7.35 -7.50 22.36
C ALA A 137 6.55 -6.89 23.52
N GLU A 138 5.40 -6.30 23.21
CA GLU A 138 4.51 -5.73 24.22
C GLU A 138 3.88 -6.80 25.13
N SER A 139 3.45 -7.93 24.59
CA SER A 139 2.87 -9.04 25.36
C SER A 139 3.84 -9.55 26.43
N LYS A 140 5.12 -9.70 26.06
CA LYS A 140 6.18 -10.10 27.00
C LYS A 140 6.39 -9.08 28.12
N SER A 141 6.31 -7.79 27.80
CA SER A 141 6.50 -6.72 28.80
C SER A 141 5.30 -6.59 29.74
N GLN A 142 4.09 -6.90 29.27
CA GLN A 142 2.85 -6.78 30.04
C GLN A 142 2.42 -8.07 30.74
N GLY A 143 3.04 -9.21 30.43
CA GLY A 143 2.66 -10.51 30.98
C GLY A 143 1.29 -11.03 30.51
N VAL A 144 0.81 -10.59 29.34
CA VAL A 144 -0.46 -11.00 28.74
C VAL A 144 -0.24 -11.78 27.45
N SER A 145 -1.26 -12.47 26.92
CA SER A 145 -1.12 -13.19 25.67
C SER A 145 -0.94 -12.26 24.48
N THR A 146 -0.16 -12.66 23.49
CA THR A 146 0.04 -11.90 22.25
C THR A 146 -1.27 -11.64 21.51
N GLU A 147 -2.18 -12.61 21.49
CA GLU A 147 -3.49 -12.46 20.86
C GLU A 147 -4.32 -11.35 21.54
N GLN A 148 -4.27 -11.26 22.87
CA GLN A 148 -4.94 -10.16 23.61
C GLN A 148 -4.38 -8.80 23.20
N VAL A 149 -3.07 -8.65 23.08
CA VAL A 149 -2.44 -7.40 22.63
C VAL A 149 -2.84 -7.06 21.19
N ILE A 150 -2.82 -8.05 20.28
CA ILE A 150 -3.25 -7.88 18.89
C ILE A 150 -4.69 -7.38 18.85
N ARG A 151 -5.62 -8.04 19.55
CA ARG A 151 -7.05 -7.66 19.57
C ARG A 151 -7.26 -6.26 20.15
N ALA A 152 -6.62 -5.93 21.27
CA ALA A 152 -6.70 -4.61 21.88
C ALA A 152 -6.19 -3.50 20.94
N LYS A 153 -5.06 -3.72 20.25
CA LYS A 153 -4.55 -2.76 19.26
C LYS A 153 -5.48 -2.58 18.05
N LEU A 154 -6.15 -3.64 17.62
CA LEU A 154 -7.02 -3.62 16.46
C LEU A 154 -8.46 -3.20 16.79
N GLU A 155 -8.83 -3.06 18.07
CA GLU A 155 -10.16 -2.65 18.51
C GLU A 155 -10.58 -1.32 17.87
N GLN A 156 -9.66 -0.37 17.74
CA GLN A 156 -9.92 0.90 17.09
C GLN A 156 -10.28 0.79 15.57
N LEU A 157 -10.06 -0.37 14.95
CA LEU A 157 -10.51 -0.63 13.59
C LEU A 157 -11.97 -1.10 13.56
N SER A 158 -12.55 -1.56 14.66
CA SER A 158 -13.91 -2.07 14.74
C SER A 158 -14.97 -1.02 14.42
N GLU A 159 -14.66 0.27 14.57
CA GLU A 159 -15.52 1.40 14.18
C GLU A 159 -15.60 1.55 12.64
N LEU A 160 -14.70 0.95 11.89
CA LEU A 160 -14.69 0.99 10.44
C LEU A 160 -15.46 -0.20 9.86
N VAL A 161 -16.02 -0.01 8.67
CA VAL A 161 -16.72 -1.08 7.95
C VAL A 161 -15.75 -2.25 7.73
N ASN A 162 -16.17 -3.48 8.05
CA ASN A 162 -15.38 -4.71 8.00
C ASN A 162 -14.17 -4.76 8.98
N GLY A 163 -14.08 -3.85 9.95
CA GLY A 163 -12.97 -3.77 10.90
C GLY A 163 -12.81 -5.02 11.75
N TYR A 164 -13.91 -5.67 12.16
CA TYR A 164 -13.88 -6.94 12.91
C TYR A 164 -13.24 -8.07 12.10
N ASP A 165 -13.69 -8.30 10.85
CA ASP A 165 -13.14 -9.33 9.99
C ASP A 165 -11.65 -9.06 9.67
N PHE A 166 -11.28 -7.79 9.49
CA PHE A 166 -9.88 -7.40 9.33
C PHE A 166 -9.03 -7.79 10.54
N ALA A 167 -9.53 -7.51 11.75
CA ALA A 167 -8.85 -7.88 12.99
C ALA A 167 -8.73 -9.41 13.15
N ASP A 168 -9.78 -10.14 12.80
CA ASP A 168 -9.77 -11.62 12.83
C ASP A 168 -8.77 -12.20 11.82
N VAL A 169 -8.60 -11.59 10.65
CA VAL A 169 -7.59 -11.99 9.65
C VAL A 169 -6.17 -11.79 10.18
N ILE A 170 -5.90 -10.66 10.83
CA ILE A 170 -4.58 -10.41 11.45
C ILE A 170 -4.34 -11.40 12.60
N ALA A 171 -5.35 -11.68 13.42
CA ALA A 171 -5.24 -12.70 14.48
C ALA A 171 -5.05 -14.12 13.90
N ALA A 172 -5.69 -14.45 12.77
CA ALA A 172 -5.46 -15.71 12.07
C ALA A 172 -4.03 -15.82 11.52
N TYR A 173 -3.46 -14.73 10.99
CA TYR A 173 -2.05 -14.71 10.59
C TYR A 173 -1.13 -15.02 11.78
N TRP A 174 -1.38 -14.40 12.94
CA TRP A 174 -0.63 -14.67 14.17
C TRP A 174 -0.74 -16.14 14.59
N ARG A 175 -1.95 -16.70 14.64
CA ARG A 175 -2.13 -18.13 14.97
C ARG A 175 -1.39 -19.05 14.00
N GLY A 176 -1.41 -18.72 12.70
CA GLY A 176 -0.63 -19.43 11.69
C GLY A 176 0.87 -19.37 11.95
N PHE A 177 1.38 -18.21 12.36
CA PHE A 177 2.78 -18.05 12.74
C PHE A 177 3.14 -18.86 13.99
N GLU A 178 2.34 -18.79 15.04
CA GLU A 178 2.55 -19.48 16.33
C GLU A 178 2.52 -21.01 16.18
N GLN A 179 1.62 -21.53 15.32
CA GLN A 179 1.42 -22.94 15.08
C GLN A 179 2.27 -23.53 13.95
N GLY A 180 3.04 -22.70 13.23
CA GLY A 180 3.76 -23.12 12.03
C GLY A 180 2.84 -23.50 10.87
N ASN A 181 1.61 -22.96 10.86
CA ASN A 181 0.62 -23.22 9.80
C ASN A 181 0.76 -22.19 8.67
N GLU A 182 1.58 -22.53 7.68
CA GLU A 182 1.84 -21.64 6.52
C GLU A 182 0.60 -21.42 5.65
N GLN A 183 -0.33 -22.40 5.60
CA GLN A 183 -1.58 -22.24 4.85
C GLN A 183 -2.44 -21.14 5.46
N LEU A 184 -2.60 -21.11 6.78
CA LEU A 184 -3.38 -20.10 7.49
C LEU A 184 -2.77 -18.69 7.30
N LYS A 185 -1.44 -18.58 7.35
CA LYS A 185 -0.74 -17.31 7.04
C LYS A 185 -0.99 -16.87 5.60
N SER A 186 -0.87 -17.80 4.65
CA SER A 186 -1.11 -17.53 3.23
C SER A 186 -2.54 -17.05 2.99
N ASP A 187 -3.52 -17.72 3.58
CA ASP A 187 -4.94 -17.37 3.43
C ASP A 187 -5.25 -15.99 4.04
N ALA A 188 -4.64 -15.64 5.17
CA ALA A 188 -4.75 -14.31 5.75
C ALA A 188 -4.20 -13.23 4.77
N ILE A 189 -3.04 -13.45 4.17
CA ILE A 189 -2.48 -12.52 3.18
C ILE A 189 -3.34 -12.45 1.91
N ARG A 190 -3.89 -13.57 1.44
CA ARG A 190 -4.83 -13.60 0.30
C ARG A 190 -6.08 -12.78 0.57
N TRP A 191 -6.63 -12.87 1.79
CA TRP A 191 -7.79 -12.07 2.16
C TRP A 191 -7.44 -10.57 2.16
N LEU A 192 -6.32 -10.18 2.77
CA LEU A 192 -5.87 -8.80 2.79
C LEU A 192 -5.59 -8.23 1.39
N ARG A 193 -5.27 -9.09 0.43
CA ARG A 193 -5.10 -8.73 -1.00
C ARG A 193 -6.39 -8.69 -1.80
N GLY A 194 -7.54 -9.06 -1.21
CA GLY A 194 -8.81 -9.16 -1.95
C GLY A 194 -8.86 -10.31 -2.96
N GLU A 195 -8.13 -11.40 -2.71
CA GLU A 195 -7.99 -12.53 -3.64
C GLU A 195 -9.03 -13.64 -3.42
N PHE A 196 -9.85 -13.58 -2.37
CA PHE A 196 -10.96 -14.51 -2.20
C PHE A 196 -12.11 -14.17 -3.16
N ALA A 197 -12.54 -15.14 -3.94
CA ALA A 197 -13.64 -14.97 -4.89
C ALA A 197 -15.01 -15.03 -4.21
N THR A 198 -15.17 -15.84 -3.17
CA THR A 198 -16.44 -16.05 -2.47
C THR A 198 -16.31 -15.90 -0.95
N ARG A 199 -17.41 -15.47 -0.32
CA ARG A 199 -17.50 -15.41 1.15
C ARG A 199 -17.44 -16.80 1.79
N THR A 200 -17.92 -17.82 1.09
CA THR A 200 -17.88 -19.21 1.54
C THR A 200 -16.44 -19.68 1.71
N ASP A 201 -15.57 -19.42 0.71
CA ASP A 201 -14.17 -19.82 0.78
C ASP A 201 -13.42 -19.04 1.88
N ALA A 202 -13.67 -17.74 2.02
CA ALA A 202 -13.07 -16.93 3.07
C ALA A 202 -13.49 -17.39 4.46
N ARG A 203 -14.77 -17.77 4.63
CA ARG A 203 -15.29 -18.32 5.88
C ARG A 203 -14.69 -19.67 6.21
N ALA A 204 -14.56 -20.55 5.23
CA ALA A 204 -13.94 -21.86 5.42
C ALA A 204 -12.47 -21.76 5.82
N ALA A 205 -11.72 -20.83 5.18
CA ALA A 205 -10.28 -20.66 5.41
C ALA A 205 -9.96 -19.89 6.71
N LEU A 206 -10.73 -18.86 7.04
CA LEU A 206 -10.38 -17.85 8.07
C LEU A 206 -11.47 -17.62 9.12
N GLY A 207 -12.69 -18.13 8.91
CA GLY A 207 -13.83 -17.87 9.80
C GLY A 207 -14.50 -16.50 9.61
N VAL A 208 -14.06 -15.69 8.66
CA VAL A 208 -14.57 -14.35 8.40
C VAL A 208 -15.85 -14.36 7.57
N ARG A 209 -16.63 -13.28 7.63
CA ARG A 209 -17.96 -13.18 6.97
C ARG A 209 -17.92 -12.34 5.70
N THR A 210 -16.87 -11.55 5.51
CA THR A 210 -16.74 -10.62 4.40
C THR A 210 -15.53 -10.96 3.53
N ILE A 211 -15.55 -10.46 2.30
CA ILE A 211 -14.41 -10.40 1.39
C ILE A 211 -14.29 -8.98 0.87
N VAL A 212 -13.16 -8.66 0.28
CA VAL A 212 -13.01 -7.42 -0.49
C VAL A 212 -13.76 -7.59 -1.82
N ASP A 213 -14.78 -6.78 -2.04
CA ASP A 213 -15.54 -6.68 -3.28
C ASP A 213 -15.53 -5.23 -3.79
N ASP A 214 -16.08 -4.98 -4.97
CA ASP A 214 -16.07 -3.64 -5.58
C ASP A 214 -16.67 -2.56 -4.67
N ALA A 215 -17.71 -2.91 -3.90
CA ALA A 215 -18.38 -1.97 -3.01
C ALA A 215 -17.54 -1.62 -1.76
N SER A 216 -16.70 -2.54 -1.31
CA SER A 216 -15.94 -2.42 -0.07
C SER A 216 -14.50 -1.89 -0.23
N VAL A 217 -14.01 -1.71 -1.47
CA VAL A 217 -12.62 -1.31 -1.75
C VAL A 217 -12.20 -0.05 -1.01
N TYR A 218 -13.05 0.98 -0.99
CA TYR A 218 -12.73 2.23 -0.30
C TYR A 218 -12.59 2.04 1.21
N ASP A 219 -13.47 1.25 1.82
CA ASP A 219 -13.41 0.95 3.25
C ASP A 219 -12.19 0.10 3.59
N GLN A 220 -11.83 -0.85 2.74
CA GLN A 220 -10.60 -1.64 2.90
C GLN A 220 -9.34 -0.79 2.78
N LEU A 221 -9.30 0.21 1.89
CA LEU A 221 -8.18 1.17 1.83
C LEU A 221 -8.07 2.02 3.11
N LYS A 222 -9.21 2.42 3.70
CA LYS A 222 -9.21 3.12 5.00
C LYS A 222 -8.68 2.23 6.12
N LEU A 223 -9.13 0.96 6.17
CA LEU A 223 -8.62 -0.03 7.13
C LEU A 223 -7.11 -0.22 6.98
N MET A 224 -6.62 -0.41 5.76
CA MET A 224 -5.19 -0.54 5.48
C MET A 224 -4.42 0.72 5.89
N GLY A 225 -4.95 1.92 5.61
CA GLY A 225 -4.36 3.19 6.03
C GLY A 225 -4.20 3.32 7.54
N ARG A 226 -5.20 2.88 8.32
CA ARG A 226 -5.12 2.81 9.79
C ARG A 226 -4.15 1.72 10.24
N PHE A 227 -4.23 0.54 9.65
CA PHE A 227 -3.41 -0.61 10.02
C PHE A 227 -1.90 -0.36 9.85
N VAL A 228 -1.48 0.26 8.73
CA VAL A 228 -0.04 0.57 8.54
C VAL A 228 0.49 1.50 9.62
N ARG A 229 -0.33 2.40 10.17
CA ARG A 229 0.07 3.24 11.31
C ARG A 229 0.23 2.42 12.59
N LEU A 230 -0.68 1.46 12.84
CA LEU A 230 -0.56 0.51 13.95
C LEU A 230 0.69 -0.38 13.83
N ALA A 231 1.11 -0.66 12.60
CA ALA A 231 2.36 -1.37 12.31
C ALA A 231 3.63 -0.48 12.45
N GLY A 232 3.46 0.79 12.90
CA GLY A 232 4.57 1.71 13.16
C GLY A 232 5.14 2.39 11.91
N TYR A 233 4.33 2.52 10.86
CA TYR A 233 4.61 3.40 9.72
C TYR A 233 3.89 4.74 9.88
N SER A 234 4.36 5.76 9.17
CA SER A 234 3.81 7.11 9.26
C SER A 234 2.45 7.26 8.55
N GLY A 235 2.11 6.37 7.61
CA GLY A 235 0.84 6.39 6.88
C GLY A 235 0.90 5.59 5.59
N LEU A 236 -0.17 5.67 4.79
CA LEU A 236 -0.31 5.02 3.49
C LEU A 236 -0.41 6.08 2.39
N LEU A 237 0.45 5.98 1.38
CA LEU A 237 0.35 6.74 0.13
C LEU A 237 -0.16 5.81 -0.98
N VAL A 238 -1.27 6.19 -1.61
CA VAL A 238 -1.80 5.49 -2.79
C VAL A 238 -1.44 6.30 -4.04
N CYS A 239 -0.75 5.66 -4.98
CA CYS A 239 -0.34 6.24 -6.25
C CYS A 239 -1.05 5.53 -7.41
N LEU A 240 -1.80 6.29 -8.19
CA LEU A 240 -2.48 5.78 -9.39
C LEU A 240 -1.91 6.48 -10.62
N ASP A 241 -1.46 5.71 -11.58
CA ASP A 241 -1.02 6.22 -12.90
C ASP A 241 -2.01 5.81 -13.99
N GLU A 242 -1.81 6.30 -15.21
CA GLU A 242 -2.64 6.02 -16.40
C GLU A 242 -4.12 6.43 -16.24
N LEU A 243 -4.39 7.57 -15.57
CA LEU A 243 -5.75 8.08 -15.36
C LEU A 243 -6.49 8.39 -16.66
N VAL A 244 -5.79 8.49 -17.80
CA VAL A 244 -6.38 8.60 -19.13
C VAL A 244 -7.37 7.45 -19.40
N ASN A 245 -7.19 6.30 -18.80
CA ASN A 245 -8.10 5.17 -18.93
C ASN A 245 -9.46 5.38 -18.24
N LEU A 246 -9.63 6.40 -17.39
CA LEU A 246 -10.93 6.80 -16.85
C LEU A 246 -11.89 7.30 -17.95
N TYR A 247 -11.37 7.89 -19.04
CA TYR A 247 -12.17 8.41 -20.15
C TYR A 247 -12.51 7.34 -21.22
N LYS A 248 -11.77 6.23 -21.22
CA LYS A 248 -12.02 5.12 -22.13
C LYS A 248 -13.13 4.20 -21.60
N LEU A 249 -14.30 4.77 -21.31
CA LEU A 249 -15.49 3.99 -21.00
C LEU A 249 -15.97 3.34 -22.27
N ALA A 250 -16.17 2.02 -22.25
CA ALA A 250 -16.57 1.23 -23.42
C ALA A 250 -17.98 1.56 -23.94
N ASN A 251 -18.78 2.36 -23.21
CA ASN A 251 -20.08 2.86 -23.65
C ASN A 251 -20.34 4.24 -23.01
N ALA A 252 -20.77 5.18 -23.84
CA ALA A 252 -21.28 6.50 -23.44
C ALA A 252 -22.64 6.45 -22.72
N GLN A 253 -23.00 5.32 -22.12
CA GLN A 253 -24.26 5.08 -21.41
C GLN A 253 -24.00 4.65 -19.95
N ALA A 254 -23.16 5.39 -19.26
CA ALA A 254 -23.06 5.28 -17.82
C ALA A 254 -23.15 6.66 -17.19
#